data_9a69e067df79dcb608f3ffb0521fff8f
#
_entry.id   9a69e067df79dcb608f3ffb0521fff8f
#
_cell.length_a   1.000
_cell.length_b   1.000
_cell.length_c   1.000
_cell.angle_alpha   90.00
_cell.angle_beta   90.00
_cell.angle_gamma   90.00
#
_symmetry.space_group_name_H-M   'P 1'
#
loop_
_entity.id
_entity.type
_entity.pdbx_description
1 polymer ?
#
loop_
_entity_poly.entity_id
_entity_poly.type
_entity_poly.pdbx_seq_one_letter_code
_entity_poly.pdbx_strand_id
1 'polypeptide(L)'
;MRRPKLIGTDLDGTIVPFDRPITQRTIDAFSKANALGVEIFFVTGRPPRWMKQVRDAFDFGTGICGNGALLYDFREEKVIDSWLINPKELLQGAATLRKVIPGAAFAVENFQGFHREKNYNPRWDKGQDDLGVSLIEEHLSQPAIKFLVRSQGDEISADEMLALADASVGEFLTVTHSNPHESLLEISAHGVSKGSTLEKVSAQLGISKDDAVTFGDNPNDLSMLAWAGRSYAMKTGHPATHAIATGIAPECNEDGVAQVIEELLDLPE
;
A
#
# COMPACT_ATOMS: atom_id res chain seq x y z
N MET A 1 13.95 21.75 13.33
CA MET A 1 13.66 20.68 12.34
C MET A 1 14.70 20.79 11.23
N ARG A 2 15.07 19.68 10.62
CA ARG A 2 16.01 19.63 9.49
C ARG A 2 15.36 18.98 8.27
N ARG A 3 15.98 19.15 7.10
CA ARG A 3 15.55 18.53 5.85
C ARG A 3 15.48 17.01 6.01
N PRO A 4 14.45 16.33 5.48
CA PRO A 4 14.39 14.88 5.52
C PRO A 4 15.47 14.26 4.63
N LYS A 5 15.92 13.05 4.98
CA LYS A 5 16.79 12.23 4.13
C LYS A 5 16.00 11.16 3.37
N LEU A 6 14.77 10.89 3.80
CA LEU A 6 13.89 9.92 3.18
C LEU A 6 12.47 10.45 3.15
N ILE A 7 11.79 10.26 2.01
CA ILE A 7 10.36 10.48 1.85
C ILE A 7 9.72 9.18 1.40
N GLY A 8 8.76 8.68 2.20
CA GLY A 8 7.88 7.57 1.85
C GLY A 8 6.47 8.07 1.61
N THR A 9 5.89 7.82 0.45
CA THR A 9 4.54 8.29 0.12
C THR A 9 3.67 7.15 -0.39
N ASP A 10 2.42 7.11 0.08
CA ASP A 10 1.38 6.38 -0.63
C ASP A 10 1.09 7.02 -1.98
N LEU A 11 0.33 6.34 -2.82
CA LEU A 11 -0.02 6.75 -4.18
C LEU A 11 -1.47 7.23 -4.28
N ASP A 12 -2.41 6.29 -4.19
CA ASP A 12 -3.83 6.52 -4.52
C ASP A 12 -4.53 7.37 -3.45
N GLY A 13 -5.00 8.57 -3.84
CA GLY A 13 -5.57 9.52 -2.88
C GLY A 13 -4.52 10.35 -2.13
N THR A 14 -3.24 10.06 -2.29
CA THR A 14 -2.12 10.78 -1.66
C THR A 14 -1.37 11.65 -2.68
N ILE A 15 -0.74 11.07 -3.72
CA ILE A 15 -0.09 11.81 -4.81
C ILE A 15 -0.68 11.48 -6.19
N VAL A 16 -1.49 10.44 -6.28
CA VAL A 16 -2.19 10.04 -7.50
C VAL A 16 -3.68 10.36 -7.33
N PRO A 17 -4.17 11.43 -7.96
CA PRO A 17 -5.60 11.73 -7.98
C PRO A 17 -6.39 10.65 -8.72
N PHE A 18 -7.65 10.41 -8.32
CA PHE A 18 -8.50 9.40 -8.97
C PHE A 18 -9.05 9.83 -10.34
N ASP A 19 -9.09 11.14 -10.61
CA ASP A 19 -9.78 11.76 -11.76
C ASP A 19 -8.82 12.40 -12.78
N ARG A 20 -7.52 12.46 -12.49
CA ARG A 20 -6.53 13.12 -13.35
C ARG A 20 -5.13 12.54 -13.16
N PRO A 21 -4.18 12.83 -14.07
CA PRO A 21 -2.77 12.46 -13.88
C PRO A 21 -2.14 13.16 -12.66
N ILE A 22 -0.99 12.64 -12.20
CA ILE A 22 -0.11 13.31 -11.24
C ILE A 22 0.25 14.68 -11.80
N THR A 23 0.13 15.72 -10.97
CA THR A 23 0.35 17.09 -11.41
C THR A 23 1.83 17.42 -11.62
N GLN A 24 2.11 18.41 -12.45
CA GLN A 24 3.49 18.86 -12.66
C GLN A 24 4.11 19.38 -11.35
N ARG A 25 3.34 20.06 -10.49
CA ARG A 25 3.82 20.53 -9.19
C ARG A 25 4.31 19.39 -8.31
N THR A 26 3.53 18.31 -8.25
CA THR A 26 3.92 17.10 -7.49
C THR A 26 5.20 16.51 -8.06
N ILE A 27 5.30 16.37 -9.39
CA ILE A 27 6.52 15.88 -10.06
C ILE A 27 7.73 16.77 -9.73
N ASP A 28 7.58 18.09 -9.82
CA ASP A 28 8.67 19.05 -9.57
C ASP A 28 9.14 19.01 -8.10
N ALA A 29 8.21 18.90 -7.14
CA ALA A 29 8.54 18.82 -5.71
C ALA A 29 9.37 17.56 -5.39
N PHE A 30 8.95 16.40 -5.88
CA PHE A 30 9.71 15.14 -5.71
C PHE A 30 11.05 15.17 -6.46
N SER A 31 11.10 15.74 -7.67
CA SER A 31 12.33 15.89 -8.45
C SER A 31 13.34 16.78 -7.72
N LYS A 32 12.88 17.89 -7.12
CA LYS A 32 13.73 18.77 -6.30
C LYS A 32 14.25 18.02 -5.06
N ALA A 33 13.41 17.24 -4.37
CA ALA A 33 13.82 16.43 -3.23
C ALA A 33 14.91 15.43 -3.63
N ASN A 34 14.68 14.66 -4.70
CA ASN A 34 15.63 13.69 -5.23
C ASN A 34 16.97 14.35 -5.64
N ALA A 35 16.93 15.50 -6.32
CA ALA A 35 18.13 16.26 -6.71
C ALA A 35 18.96 16.76 -5.50
N LEU A 36 18.31 16.91 -4.34
CA LEU A 36 18.96 17.26 -3.07
C LEU A 36 19.43 16.03 -2.29
N GLY A 37 19.37 14.83 -2.86
CA GLY A 37 19.83 13.58 -2.26
C GLY A 37 18.85 12.96 -1.26
N VAL A 38 17.57 13.34 -1.30
CA VAL A 38 16.54 12.70 -0.49
C VAL A 38 16.12 11.38 -1.17
N GLU A 39 16.17 10.29 -0.42
CA GLU A 39 15.68 8.97 -0.89
C GLU A 39 14.16 8.97 -1.00
N ILE A 40 13.64 8.55 -2.15
CA ILE A 40 12.20 8.55 -2.44
C ILE A 40 11.69 7.13 -2.54
N PHE A 41 10.68 6.80 -1.71
CA PHE A 41 9.96 5.54 -1.74
C PHE A 41 8.48 5.76 -2.07
N PHE A 42 8.01 5.10 -3.12
CA PHE A 42 6.61 5.05 -3.51
C PHE A 42 6.00 3.77 -2.93
N VAL A 43 5.20 3.91 -1.85
CA VAL A 43 4.76 2.81 -0.98
C VAL A 43 3.28 2.54 -1.18
N THR A 44 2.91 1.42 -1.79
CA THR A 44 1.56 1.22 -2.32
C THR A 44 1.02 -0.20 -2.16
N GLY A 45 -0.30 -0.33 -2.14
CA GLY A 45 -0.99 -1.61 -2.31
C GLY A 45 -0.97 -2.14 -3.75
N ARG A 46 -0.59 -1.32 -4.74
CA ARG A 46 -0.53 -1.73 -6.15
C ARG A 46 0.52 -2.84 -6.36
N PRO A 47 0.25 -3.82 -7.25
CA PRO A 47 1.30 -4.69 -7.76
C PRO A 47 2.20 -3.94 -8.76
N PRO A 48 3.44 -4.41 -9.05
CA PRO A 48 4.36 -3.77 -10.00
C PRO A 48 3.75 -3.49 -11.38
N ARG A 49 2.87 -4.34 -11.89
CA ARG A 49 2.19 -4.17 -13.19
C ARG A 49 1.30 -2.92 -13.28
N TRP A 50 0.92 -2.32 -12.14
CA TRP A 50 0.14 -1.08 -12.09
C TRP A 50 0.97 0.18 -11.82
N MET A 51 2.29 0.05 -11.80
CA MET A 51 3.20 1.17 -11.50
C MET A 51 3.53 2.05 -12.71
N LYS A 52 3.03 1.72 -13.92
CA LYS A 52 3.36 2.45 -15.16
C LYS A 52 3.15 3.95 -15.03
N GLN A 53 2.01 4.40 -14.49
CA GLN A 53 1.71 5.83 -14.31
C GLN A 53 2.76 6.56 -13.45
N VAL A 54 3.24 5.88 -12.39
CA VAL A 54 4.24 6.43 -11.47
C VAL A 54 5.61 6.46 -12.15
N ARG A 55 5.98 5.39 -12.85
CA ARG A 55 7.24 5.33 -13.62
C ARG A 55 7.30 6.36 -14.74
N ASP A 56 6.16 6.62 -15.41
CA ASP A 56 6.09 7.63 -16.47
C ASP A 56 6.25 9.05 -15.90
N ALA A 57 5.87 9.28 -14.64
CA ALA A 57 6.00 10.57 -13.96
C ALA A 57 7.38 10.77 -13.30
N PHE A 58 8.01 9.67 -12.83
CA PHE A 58 9.26 9.72 -12.07
C PHE A 58 10.25 8.71 -12.64
N ASP A 59 11.42 9.18 -13.08
CA ASP A 59 12.55 8.36 -13.54
C ASP A 59 13.51 7.97 -12.39
N PHE A 60 13.08 8.18 -11.15
CA PHE A 60 13.82 7.93 -9.91
C PHE A 60 12.91 7.31 -8.84
N GLY A 61 13.51 6.95 -7.71
CA GLY A 61 12.83 6.37 -6.56
C GLY A 61 12.68 4.85 -6.63
N THR A 62 12.22 4.28 -5.55
CA THR A 62 12.03 2.84 -5.39
C THR A 62 10.59 2.55 -4.98
N GLY A 63 9.98 1.51 -5.57
CA GLY A 63 8.64 1.05 -5.23
C GLY A 63 8.66 0.07 -4.05
N ILE A 64 7.79 0.29 -3.07
CA ILE A 64 7.38 -0.72 -2.10
C ILE A 64 5.96 -1.11 -2.48
N CYS A 65 5.80 -2.25 -3.16
CA CYS A 65 4.53 -2.68 -3.76
C CYS A 65 3.84 -3.76 -2.91
N GLY A 66 2.53 -3.97 -3.16
CA GLY A 66 1.74 -5.01 -2.49
C GLY A 66 1.69 -4.83 -0.97
N ASN A 67 1.55 -3.59 -0.46
CA ASN A 67 1.56 -3.25 0.96
C ASN A 67 2.83 -3.69 1.71
N GLY A 68 3.98 -3.67 1.05
CA GLY A 68 5.25 -4.06 1.64
C GLY A 68 5.78 -5.42 1.16
N ALA A 69 4.99 -6.19 0.41
CA ALA A 69 5.39 -7.52 -0.03
C ALA A 69 6.56 -7.53 -1.02
N LEU A 70 6.79 -6.44 -1.74
CA LEU A 70 7.82 -6.35 -2.76
C LEU A 70 8.61 -5.05 -2.67
N LEU A 71 9.92 -5.13 -2.80
CA LEU A 71 10.79 -4.01 -3.15
C LEU A 71 11.05 -4.03 -4.65
N TYR A 72 10.78 -2.93 -5.35
CA TYR A 72 10.73 -2.86 -6.81
C TYR A 72 11.57 -1.69 -7.35
N ASP A 73 12.49 -2.01 -8.25
CA ASP A 73 13.31 -1.03 -8.96
C ASP A 73 12.56 -0.52 -10.20
N PHE A 74 12.31 0.78 -10.27
CA PHE A 74 11.61 1.40 -11.38
C PHE A 74 12.43 1.46 -12.67
N ARG A 75 13.76 1.62 -12.57
CA ARG A 75 14.64 1.72 -13.74
C ARG A 75 14.86 0.38 -14.42
N GLU A 76 15.13 -0.63 -13.59
CA GLU A 76 15.38 -2.00 -14.08
C GLU A 76 14.09 -2.80 -14.29
N GLU A 77 12.96 -2.25 -13.89
CA GLU A 77 11.63 -2.90 -13.92
C GLU A 77 11.64 -4.30 -13.28
N LYS A 78 12.33 -4.45 -12.15
CA LYS A 78 12.48 -5.75 -11.49
C LYS A 78 12.20 -5.70 -9.99
N VAL A 79 11.79 -6.85 -9.46
CA VAL A 79 11.71 -7.07 -8.02
C VAL A 79 13.13 -7.24 -7.47
N ILE A 80 13.50 -6.41 -6.48
CA ILE A 80 14.79 -6.46 -5.78
C ILE A 80 14.72 -7.48 -4.64
N ASP A 81 13.62 -7.45 -3.87
CA ASP A 81 13.38 -8.34 -2.72
C ASP A 81 11.88 -8.59 -2.53
N SER A 82 11.51 -9.65 -1.80
CA SER A 82 10.11 -10.02 -1.61
C SER A 82 9.85 -10.70 -0.26
N TRP A 83 8.67 -10.43 0.32
CA TRP A 83 8.17 -11.00 1.58
C TRP A 83 6.77 -11.55 1.33
N LEU A 84 6.70 -12.80 0.90
CA LEU A 84 5.49 -13.42 0.37
C LEU A 84 4.75 -14.22 1.43
N ILE A 85 3.44 -14.33 1.29
CA ILE A 85 2.61 -15.25 2.06
C ILE A 85 2.90 -16.67 1.58
N ASN A 86 3.20 -17.58 2.50
CA ASN A 86 3.44 -18.97 2.11
C ASN A 86 2.14 -19.74 1.84
N PRO A 87 2.17 -20.82 1.04
CA PRO A 87 0.98 -21.59 0.68
C PRO A 87 0.17 -22.13 1.85
N LYS A 88 0.85 -22.52 2.93
CA LYS A 88 0.19 -23.08 4.13
C LYS A 88 -0.65 -22.01 4.83
N GLU A 89 -0.10 -20.80 4.97
CA GLU A 89 -0.81 -19.65 5.56
C GLU A 89 -1.97 -19.19 4.67
N LEU A 90 -1.79 -19.21 3.34
CA LEU A 90 -2.86 -18.90 2.39
C LEU A 90 -4.05 -19.86 2.55
N LEU A 91 -3.79 -21.18 2.57
CA LEU A 91 -4.82 -22.19 2.74
C LEU A 91 -5.53 -22.07 4.10
N GLN A 92 -4.76 -21.86 5.17
CA GLN A 92 -5.30 -21.65 6.51
C GLN A 92 -6.16 -20.38 6.58
N GLY A 93 -5.66 -19.26 6.00
CA GLY A 93 -6.34 -17.98 5.91
C GLY A 93 -7.65 -18.07 5.15
N ALA A 94 -7.65 -18.69 3.95
CA ALA A 94 -8.86 -18.91 3.15
C ALA A 94 -9.92 -19.70 3.93
N ALA A 95 -9.51 -20.82 4.53
CA ALA A 95 -10.43 -21.67 5.30
C ALA A 95 -11.01 -20.97 6.55
N THR A 96 -10.24 -20.10 7.20
CA THR A 96 -10.68 -19.34 8.38
C THR A 96 -11.59 -18.19 7.99
N LEU A 97 -11.15 -17.34 7.04
CA LEU A 97 -11.87 -16.14 6.64
C LEU A 97 -13.22 -16.49 5.96
N ARG A 98 -13.29 -17.60 5.23
CA ARG A 98 -14.54 -18.08 4.62
C ARG A 98 -15.63 -18.38 5.67
N LYS A 99 -15.26 -18.67 6.90
CA LYS A 99 -16.21 -18.94 8.00
C LYS A 99 -16.67 -17.68 8.71
N VAL A 100 -15.80 -16.65 8.78
CA VAL A 100 -16.05 -15.46 9.61
C VAL A 100 -16.50 -14.24 8.81
N ILE A 101 -16.18 -14.18 7.50
CA ILE A 101 -16.57 -13.06 6.64
C ILE A 101 -17.86 -13.45 5.87
N PRO A 102 -18.97 -12.71 6.05
CA PRO A 102 -20.20 -12.98 5.33
C PRO A 102 -20.00 -12.89 3.81
N GLY A 103 -20.42 -13.93 3.07
CA GLY A 103 -20.32 -13.96 1.61
C GLY A 103 -18.89 -13.81 1.08
N ALA A 104 -17.89 -14.29 1.82
CA ALA A 104 -16.48 -14.17 1.42
C ALA A 104 -16.22 -14.69 0.01
N ALA A 105 -15.59 -13.85 -0.80
CA ALA A 105 -15.05 -14.20 -2.11
C ALA A 105 -13.58 -13.79 -2.16
N PHE A 106 -12.75 -14.61 -2.75
CA PHE A 106 -11.31 -14.47 -2.66
C PHE A 106 -10.63 -14.20 -4.01
N ALA A 107 -9.49 -13.50 -3.94
CA ALA A 107 -8.54 -13.41 -5.02
C ALA A 107 -7.10 -13.47 -4.46
N VAL A 108 -6.16 -13.83 -5.31
CA VAL A 108 -4.74 -13.91 -4.98
C VAL A 108 -3.90 -13.29 -6.10
N GLU A 109 -2.94 -12.46 -5.72
CA GLU A 109 -1.90 -11.94 -6.61
C GLU A 109 -0.59 -12.67 -6.31
N ASN A 110 0.00 -13.29 -7.31
CA ASN A 110 1.31 -13.92 -7.25
C ASN A 110 2.15 -13.57 -8.50
N PHE A 111 3.34 -14.13 -8.65
CA PHE A 111 4.18 -13.87 -9.83
C PHE A 111 3.64 -14.47 -11.14
N GLN A 112 2.61 -15.32 -11.07
CA GLN A 112 1.95 -15.88 -12.25
C GLN A 112 0.77 -15.02 -12.71
N GLY A 113 0.31 -14.07 -11.86
CA GLY A 113 -0.76 -13.15 -12.15
C GLY A 113 -1.80 -13.04 -11.04
N PHE A 114 -2.93 -12.48 -11.40
CA PHE A 114 -4.09 -12.30 -10.54
C PHE A 114 -5.11 -13.42 -10.81
N HIS A 115 -5.46 -14.17 -9.76
CA HIS A 115 -6.43 -15.25 -9.81
C HIS A 115 -7.57 -14.97 -8.84
N ARG A 116 -8.80 -15.34 -9.19
CA ARG A 116 -9.99 -15.03 -8.38
C ARG A 116 -11.03 -16.11 -8.41
N GLU A 117 -11.90 -16.11 -7.42
CA GLU A 117 -13.14 -16.87 -7.45
C GLU A 117 -14.15 -16.24 -8.43
N LYS A 118 -15.07 -17.06 -8.97
CA LYS A 118 -16.13 -16.61 -9.92
C LYS A 118 -17.00 -15.50 -9.32
N ASN A 119 -17.26 -15.58 -8.02
CA ASN A 119 -18.06 -14.63 -7.28
C ASN A 119 -17.25 -13.41 -6.77
N TYR A 120 -15.91 -13.40 -6.88
CA TYR A 120 -15.14 -12.21 -6.62
C TYR A 120 -15.32 -11.20 -7.75
N ASN A 121 -15.94 -10.05 -7.48
CA ASN A 121 -16.15 -8.99 -8.46
C ASN A 121 -14.99 -7.99 -8.42
N PRO A 122 -14.02 -8.06 -9.33
CA PRO A 122 -12.91 -7.13 -9.34
C PRO A 122 -13.37 -5.75 -9.84
N ARG A 123 -13.01 -4.68 -9.11
CA ARG A 123 -13.38 -3.32 -9.50
C ARG A 123 -12.43 -2.76 -10.56
N TRP A 124 -11.15 -3.12 -10.48
CA TRP A 124 -10.06 -2.51 -11.23
C TRP A 124 -9.43 -3.41 -12.30
N ASP A 125 -9.50 -4.72 -12.16
CA ASP A 125 -9.01 -5.70 -13.14
C ASP A 125 -10.10 -6.11 -14.15
N LYS A 126 -10.87 -5.14 -14.63
CA LYS A 126 -11.87 -5.37 -15.68
C LYS A 126 -11.16 -5.60 -17.02
N GLY A 127 -11.22 -6.80 -17.54
CA GLY A 127 -10.68 -7.13 -18.87
C GLY A 127 -9.74 -8.32 -18.91
N GLN A 128 -9.51 -8.99 -17.81
CA GLN A 128 -8.99 -10.35 -17.86
C GLN A 128 -10.17 -11.27 -18.23
N ASP A 129 -10.05 -11.97 -19.35
CA ASP A 129 -11.03 -12.98 -19.83
C ASP A 129 -11.11 -14.22 -18.91
N ASP A 130 -10.61 -14.11 -17.68
CA ASP A 130 -10.64 -15.16 -16.69
C ASP A 130 -12.03 -15.24 -16.04
N LEU A 131 -12.72 -16.34 -16.28
CA LEU A 131 -14.01 -16.64 -15.68
C LEU A 131 -13.92 -16.89 -14.16
N GLY A 132 -12.71 -16.94 -13.60
CA GLY A 132 -12.45 -17.30 -12.22
C GLY A 132 -12.66 -18.79 -11.92
N VAL A 133 -12.16 -19.24 -10.77
CA VAL A 133 -12.28 -20.61 -10.27
C VAL A 133 -13.45 -20.77 -9.32
N SER A 134 -13.81 -21.99 -8.99
CA SER A 134 -14.87 -22.25 -8.01
C SER A 134 -14.40 -22.00 -6.59
N LEU A 135 -13.15 -22.35 -6.29
CA LEU A 135 -12.50 -22.15 -5.01
C LEU A 135 -11.09 -21.62 -5.24
N ILE A 136 -10.72 -20.57 -4.53
CA ILE A 136 -9.39 -19.95 -4.66
C ILE A 136 -8.25 -20.90 -4.30
N GLU A 137 -8.51 -21.91 -3.51
CA GLU A 137 -7.58 -22.95 -3.09
C GLU A 137 -6.86 -23.63 -4.26
N GLU A 138 -7.48 -23.64 -5.46
CA GLU A 138 -6.87 -24.13 -6.69
C GLU A 138 -5.60 -23.35 -7.09
N HIS A 139 -5.46 -22.10 -6.63
CA HIS A 139 -4.32 -21.19 -6.92
C HIS A 139 -3.43 -20.89 -5.72
N LEU A 140 -3.65 -21.51 -4.54
CA LEU A 140 -2.88 -21.25 -3.33
C LEU A 140 -1.66 -22.16 -3.13
N SER A 141 -1.27 -22.91 -4.14
CA SER A 141 -0.06 -23.77 -4.09
C SER A 141 1.26 -23.02 -4.24
N GLN A 142 1.22 -21.74 -4.64
CA GLN A 142 2.39 -20.89 -4.81
C GLN A 142 2.37 -19.75 -3.78
N PRO A 143 3.55 -19.23 -3.35
CA PRO A 143 3.61 -18.04 -2.52
C PRO A 143 2.90 -16.84 -3.18
N ALA A 144 2.23 -16.02 -2.37
CA ALA A 144 1.48 -14.87 -2.86
C ALA A 144 2.06 -13.53 -2.38
N ILE A 145 1.98 -12.55 -3.27
CA ILE A 145 2.28 -11.14 -3.00
C ILE A 145 1.18 -10.54 -2.12
N LYS A 146 -0.07 -10.84 -2.48
CA LYS A 146 -1.27 -10.32 -1.81
C LYS A 146 -2.39 -11.35 -1.88
N PHE A 147 -3.10 -11.52 -0.78
CA PHE A 147 -4.33 -12.28 -0.71
C PHE A 147 -5.48 -11.31 -0.42
N LEU A 148 -6.59 -11.47 -1.10
CA LEU A 148 -7.70 -10.52 -1.07
C LEU A 148 -8.98 -11.25 -0.67
N VAL A 149 -9.76 -10.64 0.20
CA VAL A 149 -11.09 -11.12 0.53
C VAL A 149 -12.10 -9.99 0.44
N ARG A 150 -13.17 -10.22 -0.27
CA ARG A 150 -14.29 -9.30 -0.43
C ARG A 150 -15.56 -9.91 0.16
N SER A 151 -16.31 -9.13 0.94
CA SER A 151 -17.68 -9.50 1.30
C SER A 151 -18.62 -9.22 0.12
N GLN A 152 -19.52 -10.18 -0.16
CA GLN A 152 -20.55 -10.04 -1.18
C GLN A 152 -21.80 -9.46 -0.52
N GLY A 153 -22.00 -8.17 -0.64
CA GLY A 153 -23.11 -7.41 -0.06
C GLY A 153 -22.65 -6.27 0.82
N ASP A 154 -23.55 -5.32 1.07
CA ASP A 154 -23.25 -4.13 1.88
C ASP A 154 -23.53 -4.35 3.39
N GLU A 155 -23.46 -5.61 3.84
CA GLU A 155 -23.84 -6.01 5.21
C GLU A 155 -22.75 -5.71 6.25
N ILE A 156 -21.52 -5.45 5.81
CA ILE A 156 -20.37 -5.22 6.71
C ILE A 156 -19.44 -4.14 6.12
N SER A 157 -19.06 -3.18 6.95
CA SER A 157 -18.09 -2.14 6.58
C SER A 157 -16.67 -2.71 6.49
N ALA A 158 -15.76 -1.99 5.81
CA ALA A 158 -14.35 -2.37 5.73
C ALA A 158 -13.69 -2.47 7.12
N ASP A 159 -13.99 -1.55 8.03
CA ASP A 159 -13.45 -1.54 9.39
C ASP A 159 -13.96 -2.72 10.24
N GLU A 160 -15.26 -3.03 10.17
CA GLU A 160 -15.81 -4.20 10.86
C GLU A 160 -15.23 -5.50 10.29
N MET A 161 -15.10 -5.58 8.97
CA MET A 161 -14.51 -6.72 8.27
C MET A 161 -13.03 -6.89 8.67
N LEU A 162 -12.28 -5.77 8.78
CA LEU A 162 -10.90 -5.77 9.27
C LEU A 162 -10.80 -6.30 10.69
N ALA A 163 -11.65 -5.83 11.61
CA ALA A 163 -11.64 -6.29 13.00
C ALA A 163 -11.94 -7.79 13.11
N LEU A 164 -12.90 -8.32 12.36
CA LEU A 164 -13.22 -9.76 12.34
C LEU A 164 -12.06 -10.59 11.78
N ALA A 165 -11.45 -10.13 10.69
CA ALA A 165 -10.34 -10.83 10.05
C ALA A 165 -9.09 -10.82 10.94
N ASP A 166 -8.71 -9.67 11.49
CA ASP A 166 -7.55 -9.53 12.37
C ASP A 166 -7.68 -10.42 13.62
N ALA A 167 -8.85 -10.43 14.26
CA ALA A 167 -9.12 -11.33 15.38
C ALA A 167 -9.02 -12.82 15.03
N SER A 168 -9.18 -13.19 13.76
CA SER A 168 -9.23 -14.58 13.30
C SER A 168 -7.91 -15.09 12.71
N VAL A 169 -7.16 -14.23 12.04
CA VAL A 169 -5.93 -14.60 11.29
C VAL A 169 -4.74 -13.72 11.61
N GLY A 170 -4.88 -12.67 12.43
CA GLY A 170 -3.82 -11.69 12.75
C GLY A 170 -2.59 -12.29 13.42
N GLU A 171 -2.70 -13.46 14.04
CA GLU A 171 -1.55 -14.18 14.63
C GLU A 171 -0.56 -14.73 13.57
N PHE A 172 -1.00 -14.92 12.32
CA PHE A 172 -0.17 -15.49 11.25
C PHE A 172 -0.26 -14.78 9.90
N LEU A 173 -1.11 -13.75 9.76
CA LEU A 173 -1.22 -12.88 8.58
C LEU A 173 -1.36 -11.43 9.02
N THR A 174 -0.96 -10.50 8.17
CA THR A 174 -1.22 -9.07 8.35
C THR A 174 -2.41 -8.66 7.50
N VAL A 175 -3.43 -8.07 8.12
CA VAL A 175 -4.68 -7.68 7.46
C VAL A 175 -4.80 -6.16 7.44
N THR A 176 -5.27 -5.58 6.33
CA THR A 176 -5.54 -4.16 6.20
C THR A 176 -6.61 -3.89 5.14
N HIS A 177 -7.00 -2.64 4.96
CA HIS A 177 -7.74 -2.18 3.80
C HIS A 177 -7.22 -0.80 3.34
N SER A 178 -7.48 -0.47 2.09
CA SER A 178 -7.09 0.79 1.44
C SER A 178 -8.28 1.63 0.98
N ASN A 179 -9.51 1.20 1.30
CA ASN A 179 -10.73 1.93 0.95
C ASN A 179 -11.85 1.62 1.95
N PRO A 180 -12.26 2.58 2.78
CA PRO A 180 -13.32 2.37 3.75
C PRO A 180 -14.72 2.19 3.13
N HIS A 181 -14.88 2.54 1.85
CA HIS A 181 -16.15 2.43 1.12
C HIS A 181 -16.31 1.11 0.37
N GLU A 182 -15.36 0.19 0.53
CA GLU A 182 -15.40 -1.14 -0.08
C GLU A 182 -15.18 -2.22 0.96
N SER A 183 -16.07 -3.20 1.04
CA SER A 183 -15.90 -4.38 1.89
C SER A 183 -14.84 -5.30 1.31
N LEU A 184 -13.60 -4.81 1.26
CA LEU A 184 -12.42 -5.46 0.70
C LEU A 184 -11.26 -5.36 1.68
N LEU A 185 -10.68 -6.51 2.03
CA LEU A 185 -9.43 -6.58 2.77
C LEU A 185 -8.27 -7.01 1.89
N GLU A 186 -7.12 -6.48 2.22
CA GLU A 186 -5.82 -6.79 1.64
C GLU A 186 -4.96 -7.47 2.70
N ILE A 187 -4.44 -8.64 2.38
CA ILE A 187 -3.75 -9.51 3.33
C ILE A 187 -2.33 -9.76 2.82
N SER A 188 -1.36 -9.58 3.71
CA SER A 188 0.07 -9.78 3.49
C SER A 188 0.61 -10.89 4.41
N ALA A 189 1.85 -11.30 4.21
CA ALA A 189 2.55 -12.17 5.15
C ALA A 189 2.61 -11.53 6.54
N HIS A 190 2.68 -12.34 7.58
CA HIS A 190 2.73 -11.86 8.95
C HIS A 190 3.88 -10.86 9.18
N GLY A 191 3.57 -9.72 9.78
CA GLY A 191 4.53 -8.64 10.04
C GLY A 191 4.92 -7.82 8.81
N VAL A 192 4.43 -8.16 7.60
CA VAL A 192 4.68 -7.39 6.38
C VAL A 192 3.63 -6.29 6.23
N SER A 193 4.11 -5.05 6.13
CA SER A 193 3.29 -3.85 5.94
C SER A 193 4.08 -2.77 5.21
N LYS A 194 3.42 -1.71 4.78
CA LYS A 194 4.10 -0.53 4.20
C LYS A 194 5.21 -0.01 5.12
N GLY A 195 4.93 0.11 6.42
CA GLY A 195 5.88 0.61 7.42
C GLY A 195 7.02 -0.35 7.70
N SER A 196 6.75 -1.64 7.91
CA SER A 196 7.81 -2.61 8.24
C SER A 196 8.84 -2.78 7.13
N THR A 197 8.41 -2.71 5.87
CA THR A 197 9.32 -2.77 4.72
C THR A 197 10.09 -1.45 4.56
N LEU A 198 9.41 -0.31 4.72
CA LEU A 198 10.08 1.00 4.67
C LEU A 198 11.14 1.13 5.78
N GLU A 199 10.84 0.68 7.01
CA GLU A 199 11.80 0.62 8.11
C GLU A 199 13.02 -0.23 7.78
N LYS A 200 12.80 -1.42 7.21
CA LYS A 200 13.85 -2.36 6.84
C LYS A 200 14.79 -1.76 5.78
N VAL A 201 14.25 -1.17 4.73
CA VAL A 201 15.07 -0.56 3.66
C VAL A 201 15.76 0.72 4.14
N SER A 202 15.11 1.52 4.98
CA SER A 202 15.70 2.70 5.61
C SER A 202 16.92 2.32 6.47
N ALA A 203 16.82 1.25 7.26
CA ALA A 203 17.93 0.75 8.06
C ALA A 203 19.10 0.27 7.19
N GLN A 204 18.85 -0.36 6.03
CA GLN A 204 19.90 -0.75 5.08
C GLN A 204 20.64 0.47 4.49
N LEU A 205 19.95 1.58 4.31
CA LEU A 205 20.52 2.85 3.85
C LEU A 205 21.19 3.66 4.98
N GLY A 206 21.10 3.21 6.24
CA GLY A 206 21.60 3.95 7.40
C GLY A 206 20.81 5.22 7.71
N ILE A 207 19.56 5.31 7.28
CA ILE A 207 18.68 6.47 7.51
C ILE A 207 17.80 6.19 8.74
N SER A 208 17.87 7.09 9.73
CA SER A 208 17.03 7.01 10.92
C SER A 208 15.58 7.38 10.60
N LYS A 209 14.62 6.78 11.32
CA LYS A 209 13.22 7.20 11.26
C LYS A 209 13.01 8.68 11.55
N ASP A 210 13.86 9.29 12.38
CA ASP A 210 13.81 10.73 12.72
C ASP A 210 14.15 11.63 11.53
N ASP A 211 14.85 11.10 10.52
CA ASP A 211 15.17 11.75 9.25
C ASP A 211 14.19 11.39 8.13
N ALA A 212 13.17 10.58 8.44
CA ALA A 212 12.14 10.15 7.50
C ALA A 212 10.84 10.97 7.63
N VAL A 213 10.21 11.20 6.47
CA VAL A 213 8.88 11.79 6.36
C VAL A 213 7.99 10.85 5.57
N THR A 214 6.74 10.65 6.01
CA THR A 214 5.78 9.79 5.31
C THR A 214 4.43 10.46 5.09
N PHE A 215 3.74 10.04 4.02
CA PHE A 215 2.42 10.53 3.62
C PHE A 215 1.50 9.36 3.33
N GLY A 216 0.24 9.45 3.77
CA GLY A 216 -0.76 8.42 3.51
C GLY A 216 -2.17 8.84 3.90
N ASP A 217 -3.17 8.07 3.49
CA ASP A 217 -4.58 8.43 3.67
C ASP A 217 -5.46 7.31 4.24
N ASN A 218 -5.02 6.05 4.21
CA ASN A 218 -5.86 4.89 4.55
C ASN A 218 -5.21 3.96 5.60
N PRO A 219 -5.96 3.01 6.18
CA PRO A 219 -5.45 2.09 7.22
C PRO A 219 -4.20 1.30 6.84
N ASN A 220 -3.98 0.98 5.57
CA ASN A 220 -2.74 0.35 5.12
C ASN A 220 -1.49 1.24 5.28
N ASP A 221 -1.65 2.56 5.53
CA ASP A 221 -0.58 3.53 5.78
C ASP A 221 -0.21 3.67 7.25
N LEU A 222 -1.07 3.22 8.17
CA LEU A 222 -0.87 3.42 9.60
C LEU A 222 0.51 3.00 10.08
N SER A 223 1.01 1.87 9.59
CA SER A 223 2.33 1.36 9.97
C SER A 223 3.47 2.29 9.57
N MET A 224 3.42 2.89 8.37
CA MET A 224 4.49 3.80 7.93
C MET A 224 4.32 5.20 8.54
N LEU A 225 3.08 5.67 8.77
CA LEU A 225 2.83 6.93 9.47
C LEU A 225 3.28 6.88 10.93
N ALA A 226 3.08 5.73 11.60
CA ALA A 226 3.55 5.50 12.97
C ALA A 226 5.07 5.37 13.08
N TRP A 227 5.71 4.83 12.06
CA TRP A 227 7.15 4.59 12.07
C TRP A 227 7.96 5.87 11.89
N ALA A 228 7.59 6.74 10.96
CA ALA A 228 8.39 7.92 10.61
C ALA A 228 8.41 8.98 11.72
N GLY A 229 9.54 9.64 11.88
CA GLY A 229 9.66 10.75 12.84
C GLY A 229 8.76 11.94 12.52
N ARG A 230 8.41 12.11 11.25
CA ARG A 230 7.38 13.05 10.78
C ARG A 230 6.46 12.32 9.81
N SER A 231 5.16 12.47 10.00
CA SER A 231 4.17 11.84 9.12
C SER A 231 2.98 12.77 8.90
N TYR A 232 2.41 12.70 7.72
CA TYR A 232 1.28 13.54 7.33
C TYR A 232 0.15 12.67 6.80
N ALA A 233 -0.99 12.74 7.47
CA ALA A 233 -2.24 12.20 6.93
C ALA A 233 -2.82 13.18 5.92
N MET A 234 -3.39 12.68 4.84
CA MET A 234 -4.13 13.54 3.91
C MET A 234 -5.40 14.06 4.58
N LYS A 235 -5.78 15.32 4.34
CA LYS A 235 -6.96 15.97 4.94
C LYS A 235 -8.26 15.18 4.73
N THR A 236 -8.38 14.49 3.59
CA THR A 236 -9.52 13.62 3.25
C THR A 236 -9.31 12.17 3.67
N GLY A 237 -8.23 11.87 4.39
CA GLY A 237 -7.86 10.52 4.79
C GLY A 237 -8.77 9.94 5.88
N HIS A 238 -8.60 8.65 6.12
CA HIS A 238 -9.33 7.91 7.14
C HIS A 238 -9.06 8.47 8.56
N PRO A 239 -10.06 8.53 9.47
CA PRO A 239 -9.86 9.07 10.82
C PRO A 239 -8.69 8.44 11.61
N ALA A 240 -8.42 7.15 11.40
CA ALA A 240 -7.30 6.47 12.04
C ALA A 240 -5.93 7.04 11.63
N THR A 241 -5.78 7.51 10.38
CA THR A 241 -4.52 8.15 9.92
C THR A 241 -4.34 9.51 10.57
N HIS A 242 -5.42 10.28 10.74
CA HIS A 242 -5.39 11.56 11.46
C HIS A 242 -5.01 11.40 12.92
N ALA A 243 -5.43 10.28 13.56
CA ALA A 243 -5.13 10.04 14.97
C ALA A 243 -3.65 9.73 15.23
N ILE A 244 -2.91 9.23 14.23
CA ILE A 244 -1.54 8.75 14.39
C ILE A 244 -0.49 9.66 13.74
N ALA A 245 -0.85 10.39 12.69
CA ALA A 245 0.06 11.26 11.98
C ALA A 245 0.50 12.47 12.82
N THR A 246 1.71 12.96 12.60
CA THR A 246 2.26 14.15 13.29
C THR A 246 1.75 15.46 12.71
N GLY A 247 1.16 15.44 11.50
CA GLY A 247 0.58 16.57 10.81
C GLY A 247 -0.48 16.17 9.79
N ILE A 248 -1.15 17.16 9.22
CA ILE A 248 -2.15 17.00 8.18
C ILE A 248 -1.68 17.71 6.92
N ALA A 249 -1.60 16.97 5.81
CA ALA A 249 -1.37 17.55 4.49
C ALA A 249 -2.70 17.98 3.85
N PRO A 250 -2.73 19.03 3.02
CA PRO A 250 -3.89 19.36 2.18
C PRO A 250 -4.33 18.16 1.32
N GLU A 251 -5.48 18.31 0.64
CA GLU A 251 -6.01 17.22 -0.19
C GLU A 251 -5.09 16.88 -1.37
N CYS A 252 -5.17 15.62 -1.85
CA CYS A 252 -4.44 15.18 -3.05
C CYS A 252 -4.72 16.09 -4.25
N ASN A 253 -5.99 16.49 -4.42
CA ASN A 253 -6.42 17.39 -5.49
C ASN A 253 -5.92 18.85 -5.34
N GLU A 254 -5.36 19.21 -4.20
CA GLU A 254 -4.72 20.50 -3.91
C GLU A 254 -3.18 20.41 -3.95
N ASP A 255 -2.60 19.29 -4.42
CA ASP A 255 -1.17 19.00 -4.37
C ASP A 255 -0.59 19.00 -2.95
N GLY A 256 -1.35 18.48 -1.99
CA GLY A 256 -1.05 18.63 -0.57
C GLY A 256 0.33 18.07 -0.17
N VAL A 257 0.75 16.95 -0.75
CA VAL A 257 2.08 16.38 -0.51
C VAL A 257 3.17 17.31 -1.06
N ALA A 258 2.99 17.86 -2.27
CA ALA A 258 3.96 18.78 -2.85
C ALA A 258 4.15 20.04 -1.99
N GLN A 259 3.04 20.61 -1.47
CA GLN A 259 3.10 21.76 -0.56
C GLN A 259 3.97 21.47 0.67
N VAL A 260 3.74 20.33 1.31
CA VAL A 260 4.52 19.93 2.49
C VAL A 260 5.99 19.67 2.12
N ILE A 261 6.26 19.01 1.00
CA ILE A 261 7.64 18.77 0.54
C ILE A 261 8.36 20.10 0.29
N GLU A 262 7.73 21.05 -0.40
CA GLU A 262 8.28 22.39 -0.65
C GLU A 262 8.71 23.06 0.67
N GLU A 263 7.85 23.05 1.69
CA GLU A 263 8.18 23.60 3.03
C GLU A 263 9.33 22.85 3.72
N LEU A 264 9.37 21.53 3.61
CA LEU A 264 10.39 20.69 4.22
C LEU A 264 11.78 20.86 3.58
N LEU A 265 11.82 21.14 2.27
CA LEU A 265 13.09 21.35 1.55
C LEU A 265 13.73 22.71 1.85
N ASP A 266 12.98 23.68 2.35
CA ASP A 266 13.50 24.98 2.79
C ASP A 266 14.16 24.92 4.19
N LEU A 267 14.05 23.78 4.90
CA LEU A 267 14.73 23.56 6.17
C LEU A 267 16.23 23.34 5.97
N PRO A 268 17.07 23.65 6.98
CA PRO A 268 18.51 23.35 6.95
C PRO A 268 18.78 21.83 6.89
N GLU A 269 19.98 21.48 6.46
CA GLU A 269 20.48 20.10 6.45
C GLU A 269 20.66 19.50 7.85
#